data_36276dab880c4e2e2e8c30bee1a12446
#
_entry.id   36276dab880c4e2e2e8c30bee1a12446
#
_cell.length_a   1.000
_cell.length_b   1.000
_cell.length_c   1.000
_cell.angle_alpha   90.00
_cell.angle_beta   90.00
_cell.angle_gamma   90.00
#
_symmetry.space_group_name_H-M   'P 1'
#
loop_
_entity.id
_entity.type
_entity.pdbx_description
1 polymer ?
#
loop_
_entity_poly.entity_id
_entity_poly.type
_entity_poly.pdbx_seq_one_letter_code
_entity_poly.pdbx_strand_id
1 'polypeptide(L)'
;TRITTVPNAHVVLSGGVPVTGWEQGCEDTRIPKTLRNKIWVAEAPRMGNRILETRQMWVNGAKAQRAAQFPDGVMERMIDFNPEEETITIPTPQTAGLNTASQVEMIVHQRWAIAILRVKEMITEGAKTVVRFHDPESRLEFAHPWPQPVIDGEKGNSSFCLVNALELLDQPGEWYQDYPSGRIYYYPRPHEDMTKAQVIIPALETLLTVNGT
;
A
#
# COMPACT_ATOMS: atom_id res chain seq x y z
N THR A 1 -32.99 -17.25 6.58
CA THR A 1 -33.07 -15.77 6.61
C THR A 1 -32.92 -15.25 5.18
N ARG A 2 -33.79 -14.35 4.77
CA ARG A 2 -33.73 -13.69 3.44
C ARG A 2 -33.45 -12.19 3.66
N ILE A 3 -32.38 -11.71 3.05
CA ILE A 3 -32.02 -10.30 3.02
C ILE A 3 -32.23 -9.82 1.59
N THR A 4 -33.06 -8.77 1.40
CA THR A 4 -33.43 -8.27 0.07
C THR A 4 -33.71 -6.76 0.15
N THR A 5 -33.67 -6.10 -0.98
CA THR A 5 -34.05 -4.70 -1.11
C THR A 5 -35.49 -4.58 -1.63
N VAL A 6 -36.12 -3.44 -1.45
CA VAL A 6 -37.34 -3.11 -2.18
C VAL A 6 -37.03 -2.91 -3.67
N PRO A 7 -38.00 -3.12 -4.57
CA PRO A 7 -37.82 -2.91 -5.98
C PRO A 7 -37.25 -1.50 -6.30
N ASN A 8 -36.27 -1.46 -7.20
CA ASN A 8 -35.60 -0.24 -7.66
C ASN A 8 -34.75 0.51 -6.61
N ALA A 9 -34.53 -0.08 -5.42
CA ALA A 9 -33.62 0.52 -4.44
C ALA A 9 -32.17 0.05 -4.69
N HIS A 10 -31.24 1.00 -4.68
CA HIS A 10 -29.81 0.75 -4.62
C HIS A 10 -29.36 0.85 -3.16
N VAL A 11 -29.09 -0.30 -2.54
CA VAL A 11 -28.66 -0.36 -1.13
C VAL A 11 -27.20 -0.78 -1.06
N VAL A 12 -26.41 -0.01 -0.34
CA VAL A 12 -24.98 -0.29 -0.09
C VAL A 12 -24.80 -0.51 1.40
N LEU A 13 -24.25 -1.68 1.77
CA LEU A 13 -23.73 -1.94 3.10
C LEU A 13 -22.23 -1.65 3.05
N SER A 14 -21.79 -0.65 3.78
CA SER A 14 -20.39 -0.24 3.81
C SER A 14 -19.79 -0.42 5.20
N GLY A 15 -18.62 -1.08 5.29
CA GLY A 15 -17.80 -1.14 6.49
C GLY A 15 -16.74 -0.05 6.52
N GLY A 16 -16.81 0.90 5.61
CA GLY A 16 -15.88 2.01 5.53
C GLY A 16 -16.33 3.21 6.35
N VAL A 17 -15.37 4.05 6.68
CA VAL A 17 -15.57 5.34 7.33
C VAL A 17 -15.05 6.46 6.43
N PRO A 18 -15.68 7.65 6.44
CA PRO A 18 -15.21 8.78 5.66
C PRO A 18 -13.92 9.35 6.23
N VAL A 19 -13.04 9.80 5.34
CA VAL A 19 -11.91 10.67 5.66
C VAL A 19 -12.28 12.08 5.27
N THR A 20 -12.26 13.00 6.22
CA THR A 20 -12.68 14.39 6.04
C THR A 20 -11.60 15.36 6.49
N GLY A 21 -11.82 16.66 6.30
CA GLY A 21 -10.83 17.67 6.72
C GLY A 21 -9.60 17.72 5.84
N TRP A 22 -9.77 17.47 4.54
CA TRP A 22 -8.69 17.56 3.58
C TRP A 22 -8.21 18.99 3.38
N GLU A 23 -6.91 19.20 3.51
CA GLU A 23 -6.21 20.47 3.28
C GLU A 23 -5.24 20.33 2.13
N GLN A 24 -5.19 21.32 1.25
CA GLN A 24 -4.29 21.34 0.11
C GLN A 24 -2.90 21.83 0.51
N GLY A 25 -1.89 21.13 0.04
CA GLY A 25 -0.49 21.45 0.29
C GLY A 25 0.11 20.67 1.45
N CYS A 26 1.41 20.43 1.37
CA CYS A 26 2.16 19.81 2.46
C CYS A 26 3.57 20.41 2.52
N GLU A 27 4.11 20.48 3.74
CA GLU A 27 5.47 20.95 3.99
C GLU A 27 6.50 19.83 4.11
N ASP A 28 6.07 18.58 3.91
CA ASP A 28 6.96 17.42 4.05
C ASP A 28 8.06 17.44 2.98
N THR A 29 9.31 17.40 3.44
CA THR A 29 10.48 17.53 2.57
C THR A 29 10.78 16.28 1.76
N ARG A 30 10.19 15.13 2.13
CA ARG A 30 10.28 13.88 1.38
C ARG A 30 9.55 13.96 0.04
N ILE A 31 8.54 14.83 -0.05
CA ILE A 31 7.83 15.12 -1.30
C ILE A 31 8.57 16.20 -2.08
N PRO A 32 8.83 16.00 -3.39
CA PRO A 32 9.42 17.01 -4.24
C PRO A 32 8.66 18.35 -4.18
N LYS A 33 9.38 19.46 -4.09
CA LYS A 33 8.77 20.80 -3.96
C LYS A 33 7.71 21.10 -5.03
N THR A 34 7.89 20.57 -6.22
CA THR A 34 6.97 20.76 -7.37
C THR A 34 5.62 20.03 -7.19
N LEU A 35 5.56 19.06 -6.28
CA LEU A 35 4.36 18.27 -6.02
C LEU A 35 3.63 18.72 -4.73
N ARG A 36 4.29 19.41 -3.80
CA ARG A 36 3.72 19.73 -2.49
C ARG A 36 2.38 20.44 -2.55
N ASN A 37 2.21 21.38 -3.47
CA ASN A 37 0.95 22.11 -3.65
C ASN A 37 -0.15 21.27 -4.34
N LYS A 38 0.18 20.08 -4.86
CA LYS A 38 -0.78 19.16 -5.49
C LYS A 38 -1.28 18.11 -4.53
N ILE A 39 -0.55 17.88 -3.45
CA ILE A 39 -0.90 16.88 -2.45
C ILE A 39 -1.94 17.44 -1.49
N TRP A 40 -2.91 16.63 -1.15
CA TRP A 40 -3.89 16.90 -0.12
C TRP A 40 -3.63 16.02 1.10
N VAL A 41 -3.84 16.57 2.28
CA VAL A 41 -3.53 15.92 3.56
C VAL A 41 -4.77 15.95 4.44
N ALA A 42 -5.05 14.84 5.11
CA ALA A 42 -6.10 14.75 6.12
C ALA A 42 -5.63 13.87 7.28
N GLU A 43 -6.27 13.99 8.42
CA GLU A 43 -6.07 13.05 9.53
C GLU A 43 -6.82 11.74 9.27
N ALA A 44 -6.17 10.62 9.56
CA ALA A 44 -6.80 9.32 9.50
C ALA A 44 -7.89 9.21 10.59
N PRO A 45 -9.05 8.66 10.26
CA PRO A 45 -10.10 8.39 11.23
C PRO A 45 -9.60 7.52 12.39
N ARG A 46 -10.23 7.69 13.54
CA ARG A 46 -9.94 6.91 14.74
C ARG A 46 -11.13 6.01 15.10
N MET A 47 -10.81 4.84 15.60
CA MET A 47 -11.79 3.97 16.24
C MET A 47 -11.41 3.84 17.73
N GLY A 48 -12.14 4.54 18.57
CA GLY A 48 -11.72 4.78 19.96
C GLY A 48 -10.39 5.57 20.00
N ASN A 49 -9.41 5.02 20.69
CA ASN A 49 -8.09 5.68 20.81
C ASN A 49 -7.08 5.26 19.72
N ARG A 50 -7.44 4.33 18.83
CA ARG A 50 -6.55 3.85 17.77
C ARG A 50 -6.78 4.59 16.46
N ILE A 51 -5.71 5.00 15.81
CA ILE A 51 -5.73 5.45 14.41
C ILE A 51 -6.06 4.23 13.55
N LEU A 52 -6.98 4.39 12.60
CA LEU A 52 -7.24 3.34 11.62
C LEU A 52 -6.08 3.29 10.63
N GLU A 53 -5.35 2.19 10.66
CA GLU A 53 -4.34 1.86 9.66
C GLU A 53 -5.00 1.08 8.52
N THR A 54 -4.78 1.52 7.31
CA THR A 54 -5.43 0.91 6.14
C THR A 54 -4.46 0.64 5.00
N ARG A 55 -4.80 -0.37 4.22
CA ARG A 55 -4.12 -0.68 2.94
C ARG A 55 -4.99 -0.35 1.72
N GLN A 56 -6.18 0.21 1.94
CA GLN A 56 -7.11 0.50 0.86
C GLN A 56 -7.81 1.84 1.12
N MET A 57 -8.02 2.60 0.06
CA MET A 57 -8.76 3.85 0.07
C MET A 57 -9.56 4.00 -1.22
N TRP A 58 -10.73 4.59 -1.14
CA TRP A 58 -11.57 4.92 -2.28
C TRP A 58 -11.85 6.41 -2.30
N VAL A 59 -11.77 7.00 -3.48
CA VAL A 59 -12.12 8.39 -3.74
C VAL A 59 -13.20 8.42 -4.80
N ASN A 60 -14.36 9.00 -4.47
CA ASN A 60 -15.54 9.04 -5.35
C ASN A 60 -15.95 7.66 -5.90
N GLY A 61 -15.83 6.62 -5.07
CA GLY A 61 -16.16 5.24 -5.44
C GLY A 61 -15.07 4.51 -6.25
N ALA A 62 -14.02 5.19 -6.69
CA ALA A 62 -12.88 4.58 -7.37
C ALA A 62 -11.75 4.26 -6.38
N LYS A 63 -11.21 3.05 -6.45
CA LYS A 63 -10.07 2.65 -5.61
C LYS A 63 -8.85 3.51 -5.94
N ALA A 64 -8.29 4.14 -4.91
CA ALA A 64 -7.01 4.84 -5.01
C ALA A 64 -5.85 3.85 -4.87
N GLN A 65 -4.74 4.16 -5.52
CA GLN A 65 -3.54 3.32 -5.47
C GLN A 65 -2.67 3.74 -4.29
N ARG A 66 -2.10 2.78 -3.57
CA ARG A 66 -1.04 3.12 -2.60
C ARG A 66 0.18 3.60 -3.38
N ALA A 67 0.84 4.64 -2.87
CA ALA A 67 2.09 5.13 -3.43
C ALA A 67 3.05 3.97 -3.69
N ALA A 68 3.49 3.81 -4.92
CA ALA A 68 4.17 2.62 -5.40
C ALA A 68 5.30 2.96 -6.38
N GLN A 69 6.36 2.16 -6.35
CA GLN A 69 7.48 2.32 -7.28
C GLN A 69 7.06 2.13 -8.74
N PHE A 70 6.06 1.30 -8.99
CA PHE A 70 5.54 0.97 -10.32
C PHE A 70 4.01 1.07 -10.34
N PRO A 71 3.44 2.29 -10.36
CA PRO A 71 2.00 2.48 -10.22
C PRO A 71 1.17 1.89 -11.37
N ASP A 72 1.73 1.83 -12.58
CA ASP A 72 1.04 1.32 -13.77
C ASP A 72 0.99 -0.21 -13.85
N GLY A 73 1.31 -0.91 -12.75
CA GLY A 73 1.34 -2.36 -12.71
C GLY A 73 2.56 -2.98 -13.39
N VAL A 74 3.51 -2.16 -13.82
CA VAL A 74 4.81 -2.64 -14.30
C VAL A 74 5.67 -2.95 -13.09
N MET A 75 5.93 -4.24 -12.88
CA MET A 75 6.73 -4.71 -11.77
C MET A 75 8.14 -5.08 -12.24
N GLU A 76 9.12 -4.79 -11.41
CA GLU A 76 10.48 -5.28 -11.63
C GLU A 76 10.62 -6.74 -11.22
N ARG A 77 11.71 -7.34 -11.66
CA ARG A 77 12.09 -8.69 -11.28
C ARG A 77 13.15 -8.65 -10.20
N MET A 78 12.97 -9.48 -9.17
CA MET A 78 14.04 -9.67 -8.19
C MET A 78 15.27 -10.30 -8.83
N ILE A 79 16.43 -10.03 -8.25
CA ILE A 79 17.70 -10.59 -8.73
C ILE A 79 17.95 -11.95 -8.11
N ASP A 80 17.68 -12.06 -6.79
CA ASP A 80 17.97 -13.26 -6.02
C ASP A 80 17.07 -13.37 -4.80
N PHE A 81 16.97 -14.59 -4.24
CA PHE A 81 16.25 -14.91 -3.03
C PHE A 81 17.08 -15.89 -2.18
N ASN A 82 17.35 -15.52 -0.95
CA ASN A 82 18.03 -16.38 0.03
C ASN A 82 17.03 -16.79 1.13
N PRO A 83 16.55 -18.05 1.12
CA PRO A 83 15.59 -18.53 2.10
C PRO A 83 16.18 -18.69 3.52
N GLU A 84 17.49 -18.92 3.64
CA GLU A 84 18.15 -19.11 4.94
C GLU A 84 18.31 -17.77 5.68
N GLU A 85 18.62 -16.71 4.96
CA GLU A 85 18.74 -15.37 5.50
C GLU A 85 17.42 -14.57 5.45
N GLU A 86 16.39 -15.14 4.83
CA GLU A 86 15.08 -14.51 4.62
C GLU A 86 15.20 -13.17 3.88
N THR A 87 16.06 -13.10 2.85
CA THR A 87 16.35 -11.88 2.10
C THR A 87 15.98 -11.99 0.63
N ILE A 88 15.60 -10.85 0.05
CA ILE A 88 15.40 -10.70 -1.39
C ILE A 88 16.38 -9.66 -1.90
N THR A 89 17.09 -9.97 -2.97
CA THR A 89 17.96 -9.01 -3.68
C THR A 89 17.21 -8.44 -4.87
N ILE A 90 17.17 -7.12 -4.97
CA ILE A 90 16.49 -6.38 -6.03
C ILE A 90 17.45 -5.42 -6.75
N PRO A 91 17.13 -4.96 -7.96
CA PRO A 91 17.79 -3.79 -8.54
C PRO A 91 17.66 -2.59 -7.60
N THR A 92 18.72 -1.77 -7.51
CA THR A 92 18.70 -0.61 -6.62
C THR A 92 17.60 0.37 -7.02
N PRO A 93 16.63 0.67 -6.12
CA PRO A 93 15.58 1.65 -6.39
C PRO A 93 16.17 3.03 -6.71
N GLN A 94 15.60 3.69 -7.72
CA GLN A 94 16.07 5.01 -8.14
C GLN A 94 15.45 6.15 -7.32
N THR A 95 14.39 5.88 -6.58
CA THR A 95 13.73 6.89 -5.74
C THR A 95 14.61 7.29 -4.57
N ALA A 96 14.97 8.58 -4.53
CA ALA A 96 15.81 9.13 -3.48
C ALA A 96 15.17 8.96 -2.09
N GLY A 97 15.95 8.52 -1.11
CA GLY A 97 15.51 8.35 0.27
C GLY A 97 14.74 7.07 0.58
N LEU A 98 14.38 6.29 -0.44
CA LEU A 98 13.56 5.08 -0.25
C LEU A 98 14.25 4.02 0.64
N ASN A 99 15.57 3.93 0.58
CA ASN A 99 16.35 3.01 1.40
C ASN A 99 16.34 3.34 2.91
N THR A 100 15.93 4.55 3.26
CA THR A 100 15.77 5.00 4.66
C THR A 100 14.32 5.28 5.03
N ALA A 101 13.39 5.10 4.09
CA ALA A 101 11.97 5.32 4.33
C ALA A 101 11.42 4.31 5.33
N SER A 102 10.64 4.80 6.28
CA SER A 102 9.88 3.96 7.20
C SER A 102 8.62 3.43 6.52
N GLN A 103 8.12 2.31 6.96
CA GLN A 103 6.83 1.73 6.53
C GLN A 103 6.78 1.19 5.09
N VAL A 104 7.93 1.09 4.41
CA VAL A 104 7.97 0.42 3.10
C VAL A 104 7.45 -1.00 3.24
N GLU A 105 6.57 -1.40 2.33
CA GLU A 105 6.15 -2.77 2.14
C GLU A 105 6.60 -3.25 0.76
N MET A 106 6.96 -4.50 0.68
CA MET A 106 7.28 -5.16 -0.59
C MET A 106 6.17 -6.14 -0.94
N ILE A 107 5.56 -5.93 -2.08
CA ILE A 107 4.63 -6.89 -2.69
C ILE A 107 5.46 -7.84 -3.53
N VAL A 108 5.42 -9.13 -3.20
CA VAL A 108 6.13 -10.19 -3.92
C VAL A 108 5.13 -11.06 -4.63
N HIS A 109 5.26 -11.19 -5.95
CA HIS A 109 4.46 -12.09 -6.75
C HIS A 109 5.15 -13.45 -6.85
N GLN A 110 4.50 -14.44 -6.32
CA GLN A 110 4.88 -15.84 -6.39
C GLN A 110 4.04 -16.54 -7.47
N ARG A 111 4.18 -17.85 -7.64
CA ARG A 111 3.49 -18.56 -8.75
C ARG A 111 1.96 -18.43 -8.71
N TRP A 112 1.36 -18.54 -7.51
CA TRP A 112 -0.09 -18.46 -7.30
C TRP A 112 -0.47 -17.75 -6.00
N ALA A 113 0.47 -17.04 -5.39
CA ALA A 113 0.26 -16.24 -4.20
C ALA A 113 0.92 -14.87 -4.33
N ILE A 114 0.50 -13.96 -3.47
CA ILE A 114 1.08 -12.64 -3.30
C ILE A 114 1.40 -12.47 -1.82
N ALA A 115 2.66 -12.20 -1.49
CA ALA A 115 3.08 -11.78 -0.17
C ALA A 115 3.17 -10.25 -0.10
N ILE A 116 2.78 -9.68 1.03
CA ILE A 116 3.01 -8.27 1.36
C ILE A 116 3.79 -8.23 2.66
N LEU A 117 5.08 -7.94 2.55
CA LEU A 117 6.02 -8.01 3.64
C LEU A 117 6.50 -6.62 4.03
N ARG A 118 6.52 -6.31 5.33
CA ARG A 118 7.06 -5.05 5.83
C ARG A 118 8.59 -5.08 5.75
N VAL A 119 9.15 -4.09 5.06
CA VAL A 119 10.59 -3.93 4.92
C VAL A 119 11.17 -3.41 6.23
N LYS A 120 12.15 -4.12 6.76
CA LYS A 120 12.91 -3.73 7.95
C LYS A 120 14.14 -2.91 7.58
N GLU A 121 14.81 -3.31 6.51
CA GLU A 121 16.08 -2.73 6.09
C GLU A 121 16.32 -2.96 4.60
N MET A 122 16.94 -1.98 3.96
CA MET A 122 17.43 -2.05 2.59
C MET A 122 18.91 -1.66 2.56
N ILE A 123 19.78 -2.61 2.24
CA ILE A 123 21.23 -2.42 2.16
C ILE A 123 21.63 -2.35 0.69
N THR A 124 22.08 -1.18 0.24
CA THR A 124 22.46 -0.95 -1.15
C THR A 124 23.95 -1.14 -1.37
N GLU A 125 24.29 -1.98 -2.35
CA GLU A 125 25.65 -2.22 -2.82
C GLU A 125 25.71 -2.07 -4.35
N GLY A 126 26.08 -0.89 -4.80
CA GLY A 126 26.12 -0.57 -6.23
C GLY A 126 24.75 -0.64 -6.89
N ALA A 127 24.59 -1.53 -7.86
CA ALA A 127 23.36 -1.72 -8.61
C ALA A 127 22.35 -2.69 -7.95
N LYS A 128 22.66 -3.20 -6.78
CA LYS A 128 21.84 -4.18 -6.06
C LYS A 128 21.49 -3.68 -4.67
N THR A 129 20.32 -4.06 -4.20
CA THR A 129 19.85 -3.78 -2.85
C THR A 129 19.33 -5.07 -2.22
N VAL A 130 19.87 -5.44 -1.06
CA VAL A 130 19.39 -6.55 -0.25
C VAL A 130 18.29 -6.03 0.67
N VAL A 131 17.12 -6.64 0.60
CA VAL A 131 15.94 -6.30 1.38
C VAL A 131 15.76 -7.33 2.48
N ARG A 132 15.67 -6.86 3.74
CA ARG A 132 15.32 -7.64 4.93
C ARG A 132 13.93 -7.23 5.42
N PHE A 133 13.22 -8.18 6.01
CA PHE A 133 11.84 -7.99 6.45
C PHE A 133 11.71 -8.07 7.96
N HIS A 134 10.57 -7.64 8.49
CA HIS A 134 10.25 -7.79 9.90
C HIS A 134 9.88 -9.24 10.24
N ASP A 135 10.41 -9.72 11.36
CA ASP A 135 10.03 -10.99 11.96
C ASP A 135 8.61 -10.91 12.59
N PRO A 136 7.79 -11.94 12.49
CA PRO A 136 8.01 -13.24 11.86
C PRO A 136 7.51 -13.34 10.41
N GLU A 137 7.22 -12.23 9.72
CA GLU A 137 6.53 -12.23 8.43
C GLU A 137 7.29 -12.99 7.35
N SER A 138 8.58 -12.68 7.18
CA SER A 138 9.43 -13.34 6.18
C SER A 138 9.59 -14.82 6.48
N ARG A 139 9.83 -15.17 7.74
CA ARG A 139 9.97 -16.56 8.14
C ARG A 139 8.71 -17.38 7.87
N LEU A 140 7.53 -16.86 8.24
CA LEU A 140 6.27 -17.54 8.01
C LEU A 140 6.01 -17.71 6.52
N GLU A 141 6.26 -16.66 5.73
CA GLU A 141 6.02 -16.69 4.29
C GLU A 141 7.01 -17.61 3.57
N PHE A 142 8.31 -17.54 3.90
CA PHE A 142 9.34 -18.27 3.19
C PHE A 142 9.49 -19.71 3.69
N ALA A 143 9.11 -20.03 4.92
CA ALA A 143 9.06 -21.39 5.45
C ALA A 143 7.82 -22.17 5.00
N HIS A 144 6.81 -21.51 4.46
CA HIS A 144 5.61 -22.18 3.96
C HIS A 144 5.98 -23.13 2.80
N PRO A 145 5.35 -24.33 2.71
CA PRO A 145 5.71 -25.32 1.70
C PRO A 145 5.51 -24.83 0.25
N TRP A 146 4.77 -23.77 0.07
CA TRP A 146 4.62 -23.04 -1.20
C TRP A 146 4.10 -21.62 -0.95
N PRO A 147 4.11 -20.82 -1.99
CA PRO A 147 5.09 -20.75 -3.06
C PRO A 147 6.15 -19.76 -2.62
N GLN A 148 7.36 -20.21 -2.51
CA GLN A 148 8.50 -19.31 -2.33
C GLN A 148 8.69 -18.43 -3.57
N PRO A 149 9.40 -17.29 -3.43
CA PRO A 149 9.90 -16.55 -4.57
C PRO A 149 10.67 -17.44 -5.53
N VAL A 150 10.48 -17.23 -6.81
CA VAL A 150 11.09 -18.05 -7.85
C VAL A 150 12.25 -17.28 -8.47
N ILE A 151 13.41 -17.93 -8.51
CA ILE A 151 14.56 -17.48 -9.29
C ILE A 151 14.70 -18.48 -10.44
N ASP A 152 14.25 -18.10 -11.62
CA ASP A 152 14.21 -18.96 -12.81
C ASP A 152 14.68 -18.17 -14.03
N GLY A 153 15.90 -18.45 -14.45
CA GLY A 153 16.51 -17.76 -15.58
C GLY A 153 15.81 -17.97 -16.91
N GLU A 154 14.99 -19.03 -17.07
CA GLU A 154 14.27 -19.31 -18.31
C GLU A 154 12.87 -18.66 -18.34
N LYS A 155 12.13 -18.73 -17.20
CA LYS A 155 10.75 -18.22 -17.10
C LYS A 155 10.69 -16.86 -16.45
N GLY A 156 11.81 -16.36 -16.01
CA GLY A 156 11.98 -15.09 -15.30
C GLY A 156 11.70 -15.20 -13.79
N ASN A 157 12.42 -14.40 -13.05
CA ASN A 157 12.33 -14.32 -11.60
C ASN A 157 10.97 -13.75 -11.15
N SER A 158 10.58 -14.04 -9.93
CA SER A 158 9.42 -13.42 -9.30
C SER A 158 9.47 -11.90 -9.40
N SER A 159 8.34 -11.30 -9.69
CA SER A 159 8.22 -9.85 -9.75
C SER A 159 7.88 -9.27 -8.38
N PHE A 160 8.23 -8.02 -8.18
CA PHE A 160 7.96 -7.28 -6.96
C PHE A 160 7.57 -5.83 -7.24
N CYS A 161 7.00 -5.20 -6.21
CA CYS A 161 6.76 -3.77 -6.15
C CYS A 161 7.00 -3.26 -4.73
N LEU A 162 7.70 -2.14 -4.57
CA LEU A 162 7.81 -1.44 -3.30
C LEU A 162 6.66 -0.44 -3.20
N VAL A 163 5.98 -0.43 -2.05
CA VAL A 163 4.82 0.41 -1.81
C VAL A 163 4.87 1.04 -0.41
N ASN A 164 3.96 1.98 -0.17
CA ASN A 164 3.75 2.59 1.14
C ASN A 164 4.95 3.36 1.69
N ALA A 165 5.53 4.19 0.86
CA ALA A 165 6.48 5.22 1.27
C ALA A 165 6.02 6.57 0.73
N LEU A 166 6.24 7.65 1.50
CA LEU A 166 5.88 8.99 1.07
C LEU A 166 6.71 9.44 -0.13
N GLU A 167 7.94 8.94 -0.21
CA GLU A 167 8.89 9.17 -1.31
C GLU A 167 8.40 8.63 -2.66
N LEU A 168 7.43 7.71 -2.63
CA LEU A 168 6.80 7.11 -3.81
C LEU A 168 5.51 7.81 -4.25
N LEU A 169 5.08 8.86 -3.52
CA LEU A 169 3.85 9.59 -3.84
C LEU A 169 4.11 10.60 -4.95
N ASP A 170 4.12 10.15 -6.20
CA ASP A 170 4.51 10.96 -7.35
C ASP A 170 3.51 10.97 -8.51
N GLN A 171 2.49 10.10 -8.49
CA GLN A 171 1.48 9.98 -9.54
C GLN A 171 0.07 10.35 -9.07
N PRO A 172 -0.75 10.98 -9.95
CA PRO A 172 -2.16 11.24 -9.63
C PRO A 172 -2.94 9.95 -9.34
N GLY A 173 -3.70 9.96 -8.25
CA GLY A 173 -4.48 8.82 -7.79
C GLY A 173 -3.78 8.00 -6.73
N GLU A 174 -2.55 8.34 -6.39
CA GLU A 174 -1.81 7.69 -5.32
C GLU A 174 -2.06 8.31 -3.96
N TRP A 175 -1.92 7.46 -2.92
CA TRP A 175 -2.06 7.85 -1.53
C TRP A 175 -1.05 7.13 -0.64
N TYR A 176 -0.73 7.77 0.49
CA TYR A 176 0.14 7.25 1.53
C TYR A 176 -0.46 7.57 2.90
N GLN A 177 -0.35 6.65 3.85
CA GLN A 177 -0.67 6.90 5.25
C GLN A 177 0.59 6.81 6.09
N ASP A 178 0.91 7.90 6.77
CA ASP A 178 1.93 7.94 7.80
C ASP A 178 1.32 7.45 9.12
N TYR A 179 1.60 6.23 9.50
CA TYR A 179 1.02 5.62 10.69
C TYR A 179 1.42 6.32 12.00
N PRO A 180 2.69 6.75 12.18
CA PRO A 180 3.08 7.48 13.41
C PRO A 180 2.34 8.80 13.60
N SER A 181 2.18 9.60 12.57
CA SER A 181 1.47 10.88 12.66
C SER A 181 -0.05 10.73 12.49
N GLY A 182 -0.51 9.63 11.91
CA GLY A 182 -1.90 9.41 11.55
C GLY A 182 -2.37 10.28 10.39
N ARG A 183 -1.47 10.77 9.54
CA ARG A 183 -1.84 11.58 8.37
C ARG A 183 -1.97 10.73 7.13
N ILE A 184 -2.96 11.07 6.31
CA ILE A 184 -3.16 10.49 4.98
C ILE A 184 -2.82 11.57 3.95
N TYR A 185 -1.96 11.24 3.01
CA TYR A 185 -1.55 12.06 1.89
C TYR A 185 -2.16 11.51 0.62
N TYR A 186 -2.71 12.36 -0.21
CA TYR A 186 -3.32 11.97 -1.48
C TYR A 186 -2.92 12.92 -2.60
N TYR A 187 -2.53 12.37 -3.74
CA TYR A 187 -2.36 13.12 -4.99
C TYR A 187 -3.61 12.94 -5.85
N PRO A 188 -4.53 13.91 -5.92
CA PRO A 188 -5.78 13.76 -6.65
C PRO A 188 -5.57 13.47 -8.14
N ARG A 189 -6.47 12.67 -8.70
CA ARG A 189 -6.55 12.49 -10.14
C ARG A 189 -6.99 13.79 -10.81
N PRO A 190 -6.69 13.98 -12.10
CA PRO A 190 -7.28 15.07 -12.88
C PRO A 190 -8.80 15.06 -12.71
N HIS A 191 -9.39 16.25 -12.50
CA HIS A 191 -10.83 16.47 -12.32
C HIS A 191 -11.43 16.05 -10.97
N GLU A 192 -10.66 15.57 -10.02
CA GLU A 192 -11.13 15.36 -8.65
C GLU A 192 -11.09 16.67 -7.84
N ASP A 193 -12.26 17.11 -7.40
CA ASP A 193 -12.42 18.25 -6.48
C ASP A 193 -12.41 17.74 -5.03
N MET A 194 -11.28 17.82 -4.37
CA MET A 194 -11.12 17.32 -3.01
C MET A 194 -11.93 18.06 -1.96
N THR A 195 -12.45 19.25 -2.27
CA THR A 195 -13.36 19.97 -1.38
C THR A 195 -14.74 19.32 -1.32
N LYS A 196 -15.07 18.44 -2.28
CA LYS A 196 -16.36 17.74 -2.42
C LYS A 196 -16.19 16.21 -2.50
N ALA A 197 -14.98 15.73 -2.64
CA ALA A 197 -14.71 14.32 -2.84
C ALA A 197 -15.14 13.49 -1.63
N GLN A 198 -15.82 12.37 -1.90
CA GLN A 198 -16.09 11.36 -0.91
C GLN A 198 -14.88 10.42 -0.83
N VAL A 199 -14.16 10.47 0.30
CA VAL A 199 -13.04 9.58 0.56
C VAL A 199 -13.43 8.60 1.66
N ILE A 200 -13.20 7.30 1.41
CA ILE A 200 -13.58 6.23 2.33
C ILE A 200 -12.39 5.28 2.52
N ILE A 201 -12.14 4.90 3.77
CA ILE A 201 -11.22 3.82 4.14
C ILE A 201 -11.98 2.72 4.88
N PRO A 202 -11.56 1.44 4.78
CA PRO A 202 -12.20 0.35 5.50
C PRO A 202 -11.98 0.48 7.02
N ALA A 203 -13.01 0.13 7.79
CA ALA A 203 -12.97 0.17 9.25
C ALA A 203 -13.47 -1.14 9.88
N LEU A 204 -14.37 -1.86 9.22
CA LEU A 204 -14.95 -3.09 9.74
C LEU A 204 -14.39 -4.31 9.00
N GLU A 205 -14.02 -5.33 9.74
CA GLU A 205 -13.61 -6.64 9.20
C GLU A 205 -14.80 -7.47 8.75
N THR A 206 -15.95 -7.29 9.38
CA THR A 206 -17.17 -8.05 9.12
C THR A 206 -18.36 -7.11 8.98
N LEU A 207 -19.09 -7.22 7.87
CA LEU A 207 -20.31 -6.45 7.63
C LEU A 207 -21.57 -7.15 8.12
N LEU A 208 -21.59 -8.46 8.06
CA LEU A 208 -22.77 -9.25 8.39
C LEU A 208 -22.34 -10.59 8.96
N THR A 209 -22.92 -10.95 10.09
CA THR A 209 -22.77 -12.28 10.68
C THR A 209 -24.12 -12.97 10.71
N VAL A 210 -24.18 -14.20 10.17
CA VAL A 210 -25.38 -15.03 10.23
C VAL A 210 -25.05 -16.29 11.04
N ASN A 211 -25.70 -16.39 12.22
CA ASN A 211 -25.58 -17.56 13.07
C ASN A 211 -26.84 -18.41 12.88
N GLY A 212 -26.65 -19.63 12.33
CA GLY A 212 -27.72 -20.64 12.24
C GLY A 212 -27.76 -21.52 13.48
N THR A 213 -28.94 -21.94 13.87
CA THR A 213 -29.18 -23.07 14.75
C THR A 213 -29.64 -24.27 13.95
#